data_cba08019516f60a415e95decbef2fa05
#
_entry.id   cba08019516f60a415e95decbef2fa05
#
_cell.length_a   1.000
_cell.length_b   1.000
_cell.length_c   1.000
_cell.angle_alpha   90.00
_cell.angle_beta   90.00
_cell.angle_gamma   90.00
#
_symmetry.space_group_name_H-M   'P 1'
#
loop_
_entity.id
_entity.type
_entity.pdbx_description
1 polymer ?
#
loop_
_entity_poly.entity_id
_entity_poly.type
_entity_poly.pdbx_seq_one_letter_code
_entity_poly.pdbx_strand_id
1 'polypeptide(L)'
;MKVTKYLRILLFTSLMFISFAGSAAWAQNRTVDEIHLQNGSVLKGRIVEEEPGKTLTFETGDGSRFVYPIGDVKKIVRGSVQLHTPLRNASRVSYYSLNLGMATDFESSVGTGFNPADFNFGIGKSGFGIALSFGGTTYAHSAYYNEYKVTATTNISHLAVGPSFTWCFPTIALTPRALLGYGRAAVVMKSGNKSIEEGVKGFFLGAGMHARFFTTHRWNLLLGLDYQHFNEYNGMNVSVGFAYTW
;
A
#
# COMPACT_ATOMS: atom_id res chain seq x y z
N MET A 1 12.49 16.37 -27.92
CA MET A 1 11.09 15.93 -27.65
C MET A 1 10.96 14.87 -26.54
N LYS A 2 11.99 14.10 -26.18
CA LYS A 2 11.95 13.09 -25.09
C LYS A 2 11.95 13.69 -23.67
N VAL A 3 12.67 14.79 -23.43
CA VAL A 3 12.82 15.44 -22.10
C VAL A 3 11.50 15.96 -21.51
N THR A 4 10.61 16.47 -22.36
CA THR A 4 9.28 16.99 -21.92
C THR A 4 8.34 15.90 -21.42
N LYS A 5 8.51 14.65 -21.89
CA LYS A 5 7.66 13.51 -21.49
C LYS A 5 8.05 13.03 -20.09
N TYR A 6 9.35 12.94 -19.80
CA TYR A 6 9.85 12.56 -18.47
C TYR A 6 9.53 13.63 -17.41
N LEU A 7 9.60 14.91 -17.80
CA LEU A 7 9.26 16.02 -16.92
C LEU A 7 7.77 15.98 -16.53
N ARG A 8 6.88 15.59 -17.44
CA ARG A 8 5.44 15.43 -17.15
C ARG A 8 5.17 14.25 -16.23
N ILE A 9 5.85 13.14 -16.41
CA ILE A 9 5.72 11.96 -15.54
C ILE A 9 6.24 12.31 -14.13
N LEU A 10 7.38 12.97 -14.03
CA LEU A 10 7.96 13.40 -12.76
C LEU A 10 7.06 14.41 -12.03
N LEU A 11 6.47 15.35 -12.78
CA LEU A 11 5.48 16.31 -12.25
C LEU A 11 4.19 15.60 -11.80
N PHE A 12 3.71 14.61 -12.54
CA PHE A 12 2.48 13.89 -12.18
C PHE A 12 2.69 13.01 -10.94
N THR A 13 3.83 12.33 -10.83
CA THR A 13 4.18 11.55 -9.63
C THR A 13 4.42 12.44 -8.42
N SER A 14 5.10 13.59 -8.59
CA SER A 14 5.31 14.54 -7.48
C SER A 14 4.00 15.19 -7.05
N LEU A 15 3.10 15.52 -7.97
CA LEU A 15 1.77 16.07 -7.66
C LEU A 15 0.89 15.05 -6.93
N MET A 16 0.96 13.78 -7.31
CA MET A 16 0.30 12.69 -6.60
C MET A 16 0.83 12.53 -5.17
N PHE A 17 2.14 12.64 -4.96
CA PHE A 17 2.74 12.62 -3.62
C PHE A 17 2.31 13.83 -2.76
N ILE A 18 2.23 15.02 -3.34
CA ILE A 18 1.83 16.24 -2.63
C ILE A 18 0.34 16.20 -2.26
N SER A 19 -0.53 15.69 -3.12
CA SER A 19 -1.97 15.57 -2.86
C SER A 19 -2.27 14.58 -1.74
N PHE A 20 -1.47 13.53 -1.59
CA PHE A 20 -1.60 12.57 -0.48
C PHE A 20 -1.00 13.07 0.84
N ALA A 21 0.03 13.90 0.80
CA ALA A 21 0.63 14.48 2.01
C ALA A 21 -0.33 15.41 2.76
N GLY A 22 -1.22 16.10 2.04
CA GLY A 22 -2.20 17.02 2.62
C GLY A 22 -3.30 16.35 3.42
N SER A 23 -3.65 15.08 3.12
CA SER A 23 -4.72 14.36 3.81
C SER A 23 -4.27 13.67 5.11
N ALA A 24 -2.98 13.53 5.35
CA ALA A 24 -2.45 12.94 6.59
C ALA A 24 -2.61 13.85 7.82
N ALA A 25 -2.85 15.15 7.64
CA ALA A 25 -3.02 16.12 8.74
C ALA A 25 -4.35 15.98 9.51
N TRP A 26 -5.28 15.14 9.04
CA TRP A 26 -6.63 15.01 9.62
C TRP A 26 -6.80 13.77 10.51
N ALA A 27 -5.75 13.04 10.82
CA ALA A 27 -5.75 12.07 11.91
C ALA A 27 -5.76 12.85 13.25
N GLN A 28 -6.88 13.49 13.57
CA GLN A 28 -7.06 14.15 14.86
C GLN A 28 -6.90 13.09 15.95
N ASN A 29 -5.96 13.34 16.85
CA ASN A 29 -5.89 12.71 18.17
C ASN A 29 -7.25 12.95 18.86
N ARG A 30 -8.19 12.04 18.72
CA ARG A 30 -9.42 12.06 19.48
C ARG A 30 -9.07 11.62 20.90
N THR A 31 -8.92 12.58 21.79
CA THR A 31 -8.90 12.30 23.22
C THR A 31 -10.26 11.77 23.62
N VAL A 32 -10.28 10.73 24.41
CA VAL A 32 -11.49 10.07 24.88
C VAL A 32 -11.55 10.20 26.38
N ASP A 33 -12.73 10.50 26.87
CA ASP A 33 -13.01 10.53 28.29
C ASP A 33 -13.28 9.10 28.78
N GLU A 34 -12.96 8.85 30.03
CA GLU A 34 -13.25 7.60 30.72
C GLU A 34 -14.09 7.88 31.95
N ILE A 35 -15.24 7.22 32.09
CA ILE A 35 -16.06 7.27 33.26
C ILE A 35 -16.07 5.94 33.99
N HIS A 36 -15.82 5.98 35.29
CA HIS A 36 -15.92 4.86 36.20
C HIS A 36 -17.25 4.96 36.94
N LEU A 37 -18.08 3.93 36.83
CA LEU A 37 -19.35 3.88 37.53
C LEU A 37 -19.20 3.23 38.90
N GLN A 38 -20.16 3.50 39.80
CA GLN A 38 -20.19 2.92 41.15
C GLN A 38 -20.30 1.39 41.16
N ASN A 39 -20.92 0.82 40.09
CA ASN A 39 -21.03 -0.62 39.90
C ASN A 39 -19.73 -1.28 39.44
N GLY A 40 -18.63 -0.55 39.27
CA GLY A 40 -17.34 -1.04 38.81
C GLY A 40 -17.16 -1.03 37.30
N SER A 41 -18.19 -0.67 36.56
CA SER A 41 -18.07 -0.56 35.08
C SER A 41 -17.20 0.65 34.69
N VAL A 42 -16.40 0.47 33.62
CA VAL A 42 -15.57 1.52 33.06
C VAL A 42 -16.00 1.72 31.62
N LEU A 43 -16.45 2.91 31.26
CA LEU A 43 -16.89 3.27 29.94
C LEU A 43 -15.91 4.25 29.30
N LYS A 44 -15.61 4.04 28.02
CA LYS A 44 -14.72 4.89 27.21
C LYS A 44 -15.52 5.52 26.08
N GLY A 45 -15.44 6.85 25.97
CA GLY A 45 -16.20 7.59 24.99
C GLY A 45 -15.98 9.09 25.12
N ARG A 46 -17.01 9.86 24.88
CA ARG A 46 -16.98 11.32 24.95
C ARG A 46 -18.10 11.81 25.87
N ILE A 47 -17.77 12.74 26.78
CA ILE A 47 -18.77 13.49 27.50
C ILE A 47 -19.36 14.51 26.54
N VAL A 48 -20.65 14.38 26.23
CA VAL A 48 -21.38 15.27 25.32
C VAL A 48 -21.97 16.43 26.08
N GLU A 49 -22.52 16.14 27.27
CA GLU A 49 -23.19 17.12 28.10
C GLU A 49 -23.05 16.74 29.59
N GLU A 50 -22.88 17.73 30.43
CA GLU A 50 -22.80 17.57 31.88
C GLU A 50 -23.65 18.63 32.56
N GLU A 51 -24.71 18.20 33.24
CA GLU A 51 -25.47 19.03 34.12
C GLU A 51 -24.92 18.89 35.55
N PRO A 52 -24.26 19.93 36.11
CA PRO A 52 -23.64 19.84 37.41
C PRO A 52 -24.60 19.37 38.51
N GLY A 53 -24.24 18.29 39.20
CA GLY A 53 -25.02 17.72 40.28
C GLY A 53 -26.24 16.89 39.85
N LYS A 54 -26.52 16.73 38.56
CA LYS A 54 -27.69 15.97 38.07
C LYS A 54 -27.28 14.79 37.18
N THR A 55 -26.93 15.07 35.92
CA THR A 55 -26.73 14.03 34.91
C THR A 55 -25.49 14.26 34.08
N LEU A 56 -24.97 13.18 33.55
CA LEU A 56 -23.88 13.13 32.59
C LEU A 56 -24.34 12.38 31.34
N THR A 57 -24.32 13.02 30.17
CA THR A 57 -24.56 12.37 28.87
C THR A 57 -23.24 11.94 28.27
N PHE A 58 -23.10 10.64 28.03
CA PHE A 58 -21.91 10.02 27.57
C PHE A 58 -22.17 9.30 26.22
N GLU A 59 -21.33 9.56 25.21
CA GLU A 59 -21.39 8.94 23.90
C GLU A 59 -20.23 7.96 23.73
N THR A 60 -20.55 6.70 23.48
CA THR A 60 -19.58 5.63 23.22
C THR A 60 -19.03 5.70 21.81
N GLY A 61 -17.94 5.00 21.53
CA GLY A 61 -17.24 5.02 20.24
C GLY A 61 -18.06 4.53 19.05
N ASP A 62 -19.15 3.79 19.29
CA ASP A 62 -20.14 3.34 18.29
C ASP A 62 -21.26 4.37 18.04
N GLY A 63 -21.24 5.52 18.75
CA GLY A 63 -22.23 6.59 18.64
C GLY A 63 -23.44 6.43 19.56
N SER A 64 -23.48 5.39 20.40
CA SER A 64 -24.56 5.20 21.36
C SER A 64 -24.46 6.23 22.49
N ARG A 65 -25.59 6.82 22.88
CA ARG A 65 -25.65 7.82 23.96
C ARG A 65 -26.35 7.28 25.18
N PHE A 66 -25.72 7.50 26.34
CA PHE A 66 -26.21 7.08 27.63
C PHE A 66 -26.25 8.28 28.56
N VAL A 67 -27.29 8.34 29.38
CA VAL A 67 -27.43 9.37 30.42
C VAL A 67 -27.29 8.71 31.77
N TYR A 68 -26.32 9.16 32.57
CA TYR A 68 -26.05 8.64 33.89
C TYR A 68 -26.33 9.74 34.95
N PRO A 69 -27.02 9.42 36.03
CA PRO A 69 -27.03 10.29 37.21
C PRO A 69 -25.61 10.49 37.72
N ILE A 70 -25.25 11.71 38.11
CA ILE A 70 -23.88 11.99 38.57
C ILE A 70 -23.50 11.15 39.81
N GLY A 71 -24.49 10.77 40.62
CA GLY A 71 -24.30 9.89 41.77
C GLY A 71 -23.84 8.48 41.45
N ASP A 72 -24.10 8.02 40.22
CA ASP A 72 -23.66 6.72 39.76
C ASP A 72 -22.24 6.73 39.17
N VAL A 73 -21.67 7.94 39.01
CA VAL A 73 -20.32 8.14 38.49
C VAL A 73 -19.35 8.30 39.66
N LYS A 74 -18.44 7.34 39.79
CA LYS A 74 -17.41 7.32 40.83
C LYS A 74 -16.23 8.25 40.48
N LYS A 75 -15.85 8.29 39.20
CA LYS A 75 -14.69 9.07 38.75
C LYS A 75 -14.83 9.38 37.25
N ILE A 76 -14.48 10.61 36.89
CA ILE A 76 -14.35 11.06 35.50
C ILE A 76 -12.88 11.34 35.24
N VAL A 77 -12.37 10.78 34.16
CA VAL A 77 -11.01 11.03 33.69
C VAL A 77 -11.11 11.62 32.28
N ARG A 78 -10.89 12.92 32.16
CA ARG A 78 -11.02 13.66 30.89
C ARG A 78 -9.74 13.63 30.10
N GLY A 79 -9.86 13.37 28.81
CA GLY A 79 -8.74 13.48 27.85
C GLY A 79 -7.54 12.57 28.13
N SER A 80 -7.67 11.61 29.04
CA SER A 80 -6.55 10.79 29.49
C SER A 80 -6.36 9.53 28.68
N VAL A 81 -7.38 9.09 27.99
CA VAL A 81 -7.29 7.93 27.10
C VAL A 81 -7.28 8.47 25.68
N GLN A 82 -6.11 8.59 25.10
CA GLN A 82 -6.08 8.43 23.66
C GLN A 82 -6.83 7.12 23.42
N LEU A 83 -7.96 7.15 22.67
CA LEU A 83 -8.41 5.93 22.02
C LEU A 83 -7.27 5.50 21.12
N HIS A 84 -6.34 4.85 21.70
CA HIS A 84 -5.78 3.72 21.04
C HIS A 84 -7.00 2.78 20.86
N THR A 85 -7.88 3.06 19.88
CA THR A 85 -8.40 1.96 19.08
C THR A 85 -7.20 1.07 19.01
N PRO A 86 -7.23 -0.18 19.48
CA PRO A 86 -6.02 -0.92 19.53
C PRO A 86 -5.48 -0.93 18.12
N LEU A 87 -4.66 0.07 17.80
CA LEU A 87 -3.65 0.06 16.78
C LEU A 87 -2.65 -1.02 17.22
N ARG A 88 -3.19 -2.05 17.88
CA ARG A 88 -2.50 -3.25 18.25
C ARG A 88 -1.83 -3.87 17.03
N ASN A 89 -2.26 -3.41 15.86
CA ASN A 89 -1.67 -3.75 14.58
C ASN A 89 -1.12 -2.55 13.79
N ALA A 90 -1.33 -1.29 14.21
CA ALA A 90 -0.69 -0.14 13.55
C ALA A 90 0.83 -0.11 13.75
N SER A 91 1.33 -0.80 14.76
CA SER A 91 2.76 -1.03 14.91
C SER A 91 3.31 -2.08 13.94
N ARG A 92 2.46 -2.82 13.24
CA ARG A 92 2.86 -3.84 12.26
C ARG A 92 2.96 -3.25 10.88
N VAL A 93 3.91 -2.37 10.70
CA VAL A 93 4.28 -1.82 9.39
C VAL A 93 5.04 -2.86 8.59
N SER A 94 5.73 -3.77 9.29
CA SER A 94 6.52 -4.84 8.68
C SER A 94 5.63 -5.92 8.08
N TYR A 95 5.88 -6.24 6.82
CA TYR A 95 5.14 -7.28 6.12
C TYR A 95 6.00 -7.93 5.04
N TYR A 96 5.67 -9.13 4.66
CA TYR A 96 6.04 -9.70 3.38
C TYR A 96 4.79 -10.06 2.59
N SER A 97 4.86 -9.97 1.28
CA SER A 97 3.73 -10.28 0.40
C SER A 97 4.16 -11.08 -0.81
N LEU A 98 3.20 -11.88 -1.30
CA LEU A 98 3.26 -12.55 -2.58
C LEU A 98 2.10 -12.02 -3.42
N ASN A 99 2.41 -11.46 -4.58
CA ASN A 99 1.45 -10.83 -5.46
C ASN A 99 1.48 -11.46 -6.84
N LEU A 100 0.32 -11.50 -7.48
CA LEU A 100 0.14 -11.81 -8.89
C LEU A 100 -0.38 -10.55 -9.57
N GLY A 101 0.07 -10.24 -10.78
CA GLY A 101 -0.32 -8.99 -11.41
C GLY A 101 -0.35 -9.03 -12.92
N MET A 102 -0.92 -7.98 -13.47
CA MET A 102 -0.87 -7.65 -14.89
C MET A 102 -0.10 -6.36 -15.08
N ALA A 103 0.77 -6.34 -16.04
CA ALA A 103 1.56 -5.15 -16.39
C ALA A 103 1.26 -4.70 -17.81
N THR A 104 1.31 -3.40 -18.03
CA THR A 104 1.19 -2.78 -19.35
C THR A 104 2.45 -2.01 -19.65
N ASP A 105 2.92 -2.06 -20.88
CA ASP A 105 3.99 -1.19 -21.37
C ASP A 105 3.39 -0.01 -22.11
N PHE A 106 3.84 1.20 -21.81
CA PHE A 106 3.29 2.44 -22.41
C PHE A 106 3.97 2.84 -23.73
N GLU A 107 5.17 2.34 -23.99
CA GLU A 107 5.97 2.82 -25.11
C GLU A 107 6.09 1.82 -26.26
N SER A 108 5.88 0.56 -25.97
CA SER A 108 6.06 -0.49 -26.94
C SER A 108 4.75 -1.12 -27.41
N SER A 109 4.80 -1.68 -28.59
CA SER A 109 3.78 -2.58 -29.10
C SER A 109 3.74 -3.93 -28.34
N VAL A 110 4.44 -4.05 -27.21
CA VAL A 110 4.57 -5.31 -26.45
C VAL A 110 3.30 -5.67 -25.71
N GLY A 111 2.44 -4.68 -25.46
CA GLY A 111 1.09 -4.95 -24.96
C GLY A 111 1.02 -5.23 -23.47
N THR A 112 0.16 -6.17 -23.09
CA THR A 112 -0.08 -6.54 -21.69
C THR A 112 0.77 -7.72 -21.30
N GLY A 113 1.48 -7.60 -20.18
CA GLY A 113 2.26 -8.67 -19.59
C GLY A 113 1.58 -9.25 -18.35
N PHE A 114 2.06 -10.43 -17.95
CA PHE A 114 1.65 -11.09 -16.72
C PHE A 114 2.83 -11.11 -15.74
N ASN A 115 2.57 -10.69 -14.52
CA ASN A 115 3.51 -10.79 -13.40
C ASN A 115 3.12 -12.02 -12.57
N PRO A 116 3.83 -13.16 -12.72
CA PRO A 116 3.47 -14.39 -12.04
C PRO A 116 3.74 -14.36 -10.54
N ALA A 117 4.72 -13.59 -10.09
CA ALA A 117 5.03 -13.44 -8.69
C ALA A 117 5.87 -12.18 -8.44
N ASP A 118 5.49 -11.44 -7.43
CA ASP A 118 6.27 -10.31 -6.89
C ASP A 118 6.29 -10.44 -5.36
N PHE A 119 7.49 -10.57 -4.81
CA PHE A 119 7.72 -10.67 -3.38
C PHE A 119 8.12 -9.30 -2.83
N ASN A 120 7.41 -8.84 -1.82
CA ASN A 120 7.68 -7.56 -1.21
C ASN A 120 7.90 -7.72 0.29
N PHE A 121 8.88 -7.00 0.80
CA PHE A 121 9.14 -6.85 2.22
C PHE A 121 9.04 -5.38 2.59
N GLY A 122 8.21 -5.07 3.57
CA GLY A 122 8.19 -3.76 4.19
C GLY A 122 8.69 -3.89 5.62
N ILE A 123 9.72 -3.16 5.97
CA ILE A 123 10.30 -3.14 7.32
C ILE A 123 10.27 -1.70 7.80
N GLY A 124 9.73 -1.45 8.97
CA GLY A 124 9.76 -0.12 9.54
C GLY A 124 9.01 0.03 10.85
N LYS A 125 9.23 1.15 11.48
CA LYS A 125 8.52 1.61 12.67
C LYS A 125 8.00 3.02 12.40
N SER A 126 6.89 3.38 13.04
CA SER A 126 6.35 4.75 12.95
C SER A 126 6.06 5.24 11.52
N GLY A 127 5.60 4.34 10.65
CA GLY A 127 5.21 4.67 9.29
C GLY A 127 6.34 4.65 8.26
N PHE A 128 7.56 5.05 8.60
CA PHE A 128 8.72 4.95 7.72
C PHE A 128 9.29 3.52 7.69
N GLY A 129 9.70 3.09 6.51
CA GLY A 129 10.26 1.78 6.31
C GLY A 129 11.11 1.66 5.05
N ILE A 130 11.60 0.47 4.85
CA ILE A 130 12.33 0.07 3.65
C ILE A 130 11.52 -1.00 2.96
N ALA A 131 11.23 -0.80 1.69
CA ALA A 131 10.63 -1.79 0.82
C ALA A 131 11.71 -2.52 0.04
N LEU A 132 11.60 -3.84 -0.03
CA LEU A 132 12.39 -4.71 -0.88
C LEU A 132 11.42 -5.41 -1.84
N SER A 133 11.72 -5.39 -3.13
CA SER A 133 10.92 -6.03 -4.16
C SER A 133 11.79 -6.97 -4.98
N PHE A 134 11.30 -8.17 -5.18
CA PHE A 134 11.89 -9.16 -6.06
C PHE A 134 10.77 -9.78 -6.88
N GLY A 135 10.88 -9.72 -8.20
CA GLY A 135 9.82 -10.25 -9.06
C GLY A 135 10.18 -10.21 -10.52
N GLY A 136 9.17 -10.48 -11.34
CA GLY A 136 9.34 -10.45 -12.77
C GLY A 136 8.03 -10.33 -13.52
N THR A 137 8.10 -9.79 -14.72
CA THR A 137 6.97 -9.63 -15.64
C THR A 137 7.27 -10.29 -16.97
N THR A 138 6.33 -11.04 -17.49
CA THR A 138 6.42 -11.68 -18.78
C THR A 138 5.45 -11.02 -19.75
N TYR A 139 5.97 -10.47 -20.84
CA TYR A 139 5.20 -9.94 -21.97
C TYR A 139 5.29 -10.93 -23.13
N ALA A 140 4.16 -11.22 -23.75
CA ALA A 140 4.12 -12.06 -24.93
C ALA A 140 3.46 -11.32 -26.08
N HIS A 141 4.13 -11.23 -27.20
CA HIS A 141 3.63 -10.63 -28.42
C HIS A 141 3.78 -11.58 -29.57
N SER A 142 2.80 -11.64 -30.45
CA SER A 142 2.85 -12.45 -31.66
C SER A 142 2.52 -11.58 -32.86
N ALA A 143 3.35 -11.65 -33.87
CA ALA A 143 3.14 -11.00 -35.17
C ALA A 143 3.28 -12.02 -36.32
N TYR A 144 2.64 -11.74 -37.44
CA TYR A 144 2.81 -12.50 -38.65
C TYR A 144 3.73 -11.74 -39.60
N TYR A 145 4.78 -12.40 -40.05
CA TYR A 145 5.67 -11.87 -41.06
C TYR A 145 5.77 -12.89 -42.23
N ASN A 146 5.30 -12.49 -43.41
CA ASN A 146 5.25 -13.36 -44.59
C ASN A 146 4.65 -14.76 -44.26
N GLU A 147 3.45 -14.79 -43.71
CA GLU A 147 2.70 -16.00 -43.32
C GLU A 147 3.29 -16.80 -42.14
N TYR A 148 4.49 -16.48 -41.69
CA TYR A 148 5.09 -17.12 -40.52
C TYR A 148 4.72 -16.39 -39.23
N LYS A 149 4.23 -17.15 -38.27
CA LYS A 149 3.98 -16.63 -36.93
C LYS A 149 5.30 -16.49 -36.16
N VAL A 150 5.65 -15.28 -35.80
CA VAL A 150 6.77 -14.96 -34.88
C VAL A 150 6.21 -14.62 -33.53
N THR A 151 6.66 -15.30 -32.50
CA THR A 151 6.30 -14.99 -31.11
C THR A 151 7.54 -14.46 -30.40
N ALA A 152 7.42 -13.26 -29.86
CA ALA A 152 8.41 -12.66 -28.97
C ALA A 152 7.91 -12.72 -27.55
N THR A 153 8.73 -13.24 -26.63
CA THR A 153 8.45 -13.26 -25.21
C THR A 153 9.55 -12.48 -24.51
N THR A 154 9.16 -11.44 -23.80
CA THR A 154 10.07 -10.61 -23.01
C THR A 154 9.84 -10.88 -21.54
N ASN A 155 10.86 -11.40 -20.85
CA ASN A 155 10.84 -11.64 -19.42
C ASN A 155 11.71 -10.57 -18.73
N ILE A 156 11.10 -9.74 -17.94
CA ILE A 156 11.81 -8.74 -17.12
C ILE A 156 11.81 -9.25 -15.68
N SER A 157 12.98 -9.41 -15.09
CA SER A 157 13.14 -9.72 -13.67
C SER A 157 13.89 -8.60 -12.97
N HIS A 158 13.57 -8.34 -11.71
CA HIS A 158 14.20 -7.27 -10.94
C HIS A 158 14.42 -7.67 -9.49
N LEU A 159 15.40 -7.00 -8.89
CA LEU A 159 15.61 -6.92 -7.46
C LEU A 159 15.82 -5.44 -7.13
N ALA A 160 14.98 -4.89 -6.26
CA ALA A 160 14.99 -3.48 -5.94
C ALA A 160 14.70 -3.22 -4.48
N VAL A 161 15.25 -2.13 -3.97
CA VAL A 161 15.11 -1.66 -2.59
C VAL A 161 14.86 -0.18 -2.57
N GLY A 162 14.15 0.31 -1.57
CA GLY A 162 13.96 1.74 -1.42
C GLY A 162 13.06 2.14 -0.26
N PRO A 163 12.86 3.43 -0.06
CA PRO A 163 12.04 3.95 1.01
C PRO A 163 10.57 3.62 0.80
N SER A 164 9.89 3.42 1.91
CA SER A 164 8.43 3.30 1.96
C SER A 164 7.89 4.07 3.16
N PHE A 165 6.61 4.40 3.09
CA PHE A 165 5.89 5.00 4.20
C PHE A 165 4.53 4.35 4.32
N THR A 166 4.12 3.93 5.52
CA THR A 166 2.83 3.29 5.71
C THR A 166 1.91 4.14 6.55
N TRP A 167 0.76 4.49 5.99
CA TRP A 167 -0.37 5.03 6.73
C TRP A 167 -1.27 3.88 7.17
N CYS A 168 -1.50 3.79 8.48
CA CYS A 168 -2.38 2.77 9.04
C CYS A 168 -3.73 3.39 9.41
N PHE A 169 -4.79 2.80 8.89
CA PHE A 169 -6.17 3.04 9.25
C PHE A 169 -6.71 1.81 9.99
N PRO A 170 -7.89 1.85 10.60
CA PRO A 170 -8.39 0.74 11.41
C PRO A 170 -8.42 -0.63 10.69
N THR A 171 -8.75 -0.64 9.40
CA THR A 171 -8.89 -1.89 8.61
C THR A 171 -8.05 -1.91 7.34
N ILE A 172 -7.39 -0.79 7.01
CA ILE A 172 -6.63 -0.61 5.77
C ILE A 172 -5.28 0.00 6.10
N ALA A 173 -4.24 -0.39 5.39
CA ALA A 173 -2.94 0.29 5.40
C ALA A 173 -2.52 0.62 3.97
N LEU A 174 -2.09 1.86 3.76
CA LEU A 174 -1.59 2.34 2.48
C LEU A 174 -0.08 2.54 2.58
N THR A 175 0.65 1.96 1.64
CA THR A 175 2.12 1.98 1.64
C THR A 175 2.63 2.47 0.28
N PRO A 176 2.79 3.80 0.07
CA PRO A 176 3.60 4.30 -1.03
C PRO A 176 5.05 3.88 -0.87
N ARG A 177 5.69 3.62 -2.00
CA ARG A 177 7.08 3.18 -2.05
C ARG A 177 7.77 3.71 -3.30
N ALA A 178 9.08 3.92 -3.22
CA ALA A 178 9.96 4.18 -4.34
C ALA A 178 11.10 3.17 -4.29
N LEU A 179 11.42 2.57 -5.43
CA LEU A 179 12.35 1.46 -5.52
C LEU A 179 13.45 1.78 -6.53
N LEU A 180 14.67 1.47 -6.17
CA LEU A 180 15.82 1.49 -7.06
C LEU A 180 16.49 0.12 -7.01
N GLY A 181 16.85 -0.42 -8.14
CA GLY A 181 17.43 -1.75 -8.18
C GLY A 181 18.10 -2.09 -9.49
N TYR A 182 18.24 -3.36 -9.67
CA TYR A 182 18.86 -3.95 -10.85
C TYR A 182 17.90 -4.96 -11.46
N GLY A 183 17.82 -4.94 -12.80
CA GLY A 183 16.97 -5.84 -13.54
C GLY A 183 17.69 -6.50 -14.72
N ARG A 184 17.05 -7.54 -15.21
CA ARG A 184 17.42 -8.23 -16.44
C ARG A 184 16.17 -8.42 -17.27
N ALA A 185 16.23 -8.02 -18.56
CA ALA A 185 15.27 -8.44 -19.55
C ALA A 185 15.89 -9.53 -20.43
N ALA A 186 15.15 -10.60 -20.67
CA ALA A 186 15.49 -11.62 -21.64
C ALA A 186 14.38 -11.67 -22.70
N VAL A 187 14.76 -11.44 -23.94
CA VAL A 187 13.85 -11.49 -25.08
C VAL A 187 14.09 -12.80 -25.83
N VAL A 188 13.06 -13.61 -25.91
CA VAL A 188 13.09 -14.88 -26.66
C VAL A 188 12.17 -14.73 -27.86
N MET A 189 12.74 -14.76 -29.06
CA MET A 189 12.00 -14.77 -30.33
C MET A 189 11.97 -16.19 -30.91
N LYS A 190 10.78 -16.67 -31.23
CA LYS A 190 10.55 -17.99 -31.81
C LYS A 190 9.85 -17.87 -33.15
N SER A 191 10.42 -18.56 -34.17
CA SER A 191 9.81 -18.70 -35.47
C SER A 191 10.05 -20.15 -35.98
N GLY A 192 8.99 -20.96 -35.99
CA GLY A 192 9.11 -22.40 -36.24
C GLY A 192 10.04 -23.07 -35.23
N ASN A 193 11.06 -23.79 -35.74
CA ASN A 193 12.06 -24.49 -34.91
C ASN A 193 13.27 -23.63 -34.50
N LYS A 194 13.29 -22.36 -34.90
CA LYS A 194 14.39 -21.44 -34.55
C LYS A 194 14.01 -20.56 -33.37
N SER A 195 14.95 -20.40 -32.45
CA SER A 195 14.83 -19.46 -31.34
C SER A 195 16.10 -18.63 -31.21
N ILE A 196 15.93 -17.36 -30.97
CA ILE A 196 17.01 -16.41 -30.64
C ILE A 196 16.69 -15.85 -29.27
N GLU A 197 17.70 -15.81 -28.41
CA GLU A 197 17.59 -15.23 -27.08
C GLU A 197 18.61 -14.08 -26.94
N GLU A 198 18.14 -12.93 -26.58
CA GLU A 198 18.98 -11.78 -26.23
C GLU A 198 18.62 -11.29 -24.83
N GLY A 199 19.63 -10.84 -24.08
CA GLY A 199 19.46 -10.37 -22.72
C GLY A 199 20.10 -9.01 -22.49
N VAL A 200 19.34 -8.11 -21.85
CA VAL A 200 19.82 -6.79 -21.44
C VAL A 200 19.73 -6.69 -19.93
N LYS A 201 20.75 -6.09 -19.33
CA LYS A 201 20.80 -5.81 -17.90
C LYS A 201 20.86 -4.31 -17.67
N GLY A 202 20.27 -3.81 -16.58
CA GLY A 202 20.28 -2.39 -16.31
C GLY A 202 19.63 -2.01 -15.00
N PHE A 203 19.51 -0.71 -14.78
CA PHE A 203 18.86 -0.17 -13.59
C PHE A 203 17.34 -0.33 -13.71
N PHE A 204 16.75 -0.69 -12.57
CA PHE A 204 15.31 -0.74 -12.38
C PHE A 204 14.89 0.40 -11.46
N LEU A 205 13.86 1.13 -11.88
CA LEU A 205 13.19 2.14 -11.06
C LEU A 205 11.73 1.72 -10.89
N GLY A 206 11.24 1.81 -9.67
CA GLY A 206 9.85 1.54 -9.36
C GLY A 206 9.28 2.62 -8.46
N ALA A 207 8.01 2.96 -8.64
CA ALA A 207 7.27 3.80 -7.72
C ALA A 207 5.81 3.34 -7.70
N GLY A 208 5.25 3.21 -6.52
CA GLY A 208 3.90 2.70 -6.44
C GLY A 208 3.29 2.78 -5.06
N MET A 209 2.13 2.14 -4.93
CA MET A 209 1.38 2.07 -3.70
C MET A 209 0.79 0.68 -3.49
N HIS A 210 0.97 0.16 -2.31
CA HIS A 210 0.29 -1.04 -1.82
C HIS A 210 -0.82 -0.65 -0.85
N ALA A 211 -2.02 -1.16 -1.09
CA ALA A 211 -3.14 -1.10 -0.16
C ALA A 211 -3.33 -2.49 0.46
N ARG A 212 -3.21 -2.59 1.78
CA ARG A 212 -3.48 -3.82 2.53
C ARG A 212 -4.80 -3.68 3.25
N PHE A 213 -5.66 -4.67 3.10
CA PHE A 213 -6.99 -4.75 3.70
C PHE A 213 -7.00 -5.80 4.81
N PHE A 214 -7.90 -5.63 5.77
CA PHE A 214 -8.01 -6.52 6.94
C PHE A 214 -6.77 -6.52 7.83
N THR A 215 -6.20 -5.33 8.06
CA THR A 215 -4.96 -5.14 8.83
C THR A 215 -5.07 -5.50 10.31
N THR A 216 -6.27 -5.78 10.80
CA THR A 216 -6.52 -6.34 12.14
C THR A 216 -6.05 -7.80 12.27
N HIS A 217 -5.89 -8.49 11.15
CA HIS A 217 -5.40 -9.86 11.07
C HIS A 217 -3.92 -9.89 10.67
N ARG A 218 -3.26 -11.03 10.91
CA ARG A 218 -1.89 -11.23 10.43
C ARG A 218 -1.84 -11.40 8.91
N TRP A 219 -2.87 -12.03 8.35
CA TRP A 219 -3.02 -12.17 6.91
C TRP A 219 -3.90 -11.05 6.37
N ASN A 220 -3.40 -10.35 5.39
CA ASN A 220 -4.05 -9.23 4.75
C ASN A 220 -4.21 -9.52 3.25
N LEU A 221 -5.31 -9.06 2.66
CA LEU A 221 -5.40 -8.92 1.21
C LEU A 221 -4.58 -7.69 0.78
N LEU A 222 -3.81 -7.81 -0.29
CA LEU A 222 -3.01 -6.72 -0.82
C LEU A 222 -3.44 -6.42 -2.26
N LEU A 223 -3.60 -5.13 -2.55
CA LEU A 223 -3.67 -4.59 -3.90
C LEU A 223 -2.46 -3.69 -4.12
N GLY A 224 -1.77 -3.88 -5.24
CA GLY A 224 -0.61 -3.10 -5.65
C GLY A 224 -0.86 -2.36 -6.96
N LEU A 225 -0.36 -1.14 -7.02
CA LEU A 225 -0.28 -0.34 -8.23
C LEU A 225 1.12 0.25 -8.30
N ASP A 226 1.92 -0.21 -9.25
CA ASP A 226 3.32 0.17 -9.36
C ASP A 226 3.66 0.61 -10.79
N TYR A 227 4.28 1.76 -10.90
CA TYR A 227 4.99 2.17 -12.09
C TYR A 227 6.38 1.52 -12.07
N GLN A 228 6.81 0.99 -13.21
CA GLN A 228 8.09 0.34 -13.40
C GLN A 228 8.80 0.92 -14.63
N HIS A 229 10.07 1.21 -14.46
CA HIS A 229 10.96 1.64 -15.55
C HIS A 229 12.20 0.77 -15.55
N PHE A 230 12.50 0.18 -16.69
CA PHE A 230 13.69 -0.61 -16.91
C PHE A 230 14.17 -0.41 -18.34
N ASN A 231 15.31 0.26 -18.53
CA ASN A 231 15.84 0.65 -19.83
C ASN A 231 14.77 1.38 -20.68
N GLU A 232 14.29 0.73 -21.75
CA GLU A 232 13.27 1.26 -22.65
C GLU A 232 11.84 0.87 -22.23
N TYR A 233 11.68 0.00 -21.24
CA TYR A 233 10.37 -0.43 -20.77
C TYR A 233 9.84 0.53 -19.72
N ASN A 234 8.65 1.04 -19.97
CA ASN A 234 7.93 1.93 -19.04
C ASN A 234 6.50 1.42 -18.93
N GLY A 235 6.10 1.02 -17.73
CA GLY A 235 4.80 0.42 -17.59
C GLY A 235 4.19 0.57 -16.20
N MET A 236 2.94 0.16 -16.12
CA MET A 236 2.19 0.03 -14.87
C MET A 236 1.94 -1.45 -14.59
N ASN A 237 2.12 -1.84 -13.35
CA ASN A 237 1.76 -3.16 -12.84
C ASN A 237 0.63 -3.02 -11.82
N VAL A 238 -0.48 -3.71 -12.07
CA VAL A 238 -1.59 -3.86 -11.12
C VAL A 238 -1.54 -5.26 -10.58
N SER A 239 -1.45 -5.40 -9.27
CA SER A 239 -1.29 -6.69 -8.62
C SER A 239 -2.28 -6.91 -7.48
N VAL A 240 -2.61 -8.17 -7.26
CA VAL A 240 -3.37 -8.64 -6.11
C VAL A 240 -2.59 -9.76 -5.43
N GLY A 241 -2.66 -9.82 -4.11
CA GLY A 241 -1.92 -10.82 -3.37
C GLY A 241 -2.28 -10.87 -1.91
N PHE A 242 -1.48 -11.62 -1.18
CA PHE A 242 -1.58 -11.75 0.26
C PHE A 242 -0.32 -11.22 0.92
N ALA A 243 -0.52 -10.49 2.01
CA ALA A 243 0.55 -10.02 2.85
C ALA A 243 0.41 -10.61 4.26
N TYR A 244 1.52 -10.98 4.85
CA TYR A 244 1.61 -11.38 6.26
C TYR A 244 2.33 -10.28 7.03
N THR A 245 1.73 -9.83 8.13
CA THR A 245 2.26 -8.79 9.01
C THR A 245 2.69 -9.38 10.34
N TRP A 246 3.85 -8.95 10.87
CA TRP A 246 4.40 -9.41 12.15
C TRP A 246 4.75 -8.29 13.11
#